data_d8f5fbdebeed0529fa663764b003945f
#
_entry.id   d8f5fbdebeed0529fa663764b003945f
#
_cell.length_a   1.000
_cell.length_b   1.000
_cell.length_c   1.000
_cell.angle_alpha   90.00
_cell.angle_beta   90.00
_cell.angle_gamma   90.00
#
_symmetry.space_group_name_H-M   'P 1'
#
loop_
_entity.id
_entity.type
_entity.pdbx_description
1 polymer ?
#
loop_
_entity_poly.entity_id
_entity_poly.type
_entity_poly.pdbx_seq_one_letter_code
_entity_poly.pdbx_strand_id
1 'polypeptide(L)'
;MKILYGLVNARDDAWCERVFAPDTDMEELMRKNNIPLFALESGDYIKDFDIIGFTLQYELSYTNVLNMLDLAGIKLFSNDRTELTPIICCGGPCACNPEPIADFFDIVFLGDGEETTEQVLGLLKYCKENGLSKHDFLLKAKDIRGIYVPSFYEPSYNDDGTLRELKPINGAPEKVKKAVVANMDTCYYPDKFVVPFINIVHDRAVEEIFRGCIRGCRFCQAGFTYRPIREKSVETINKQSKALIDSTGYDELSLCSLSTSDHSCVNEMLTSLIDWTAKDNINLSLPSLRVDNFSDELVEKLNMVRKSGLTFAAEAGTQRLRDVINKNISEEEILHTCTKAFDNGWTTVKLYFMMGLPTETMEDIEGIANLGMNVVHAFYQNPNRQKGTGVQVNISCASFIPKPFTPFQWEPEDSMESLKAKQAHLLESIPSKKIKVSYHETPTSLLEGVLARGDRRLCAVLYDAFMNGCKFDSWDDKFKFDTWMKAFENNKIDPYFYTRRRRDFSELLPWDHIDYGVSRKFLERENLKAHESKTTPHCRIKCAGCGANMLNGGHCDARG
;
A
#
# COMPACT_ATOMS: atom_id res chain seq x y z
N MET A 1 9.35 -4.59 -6.45
CA MET A 1 9.90 -4.81 -7.80
C MET A 1 11.42 -5.02 -7.78
N LYS A 2 12.26 -4.07 -7.30
CA LYS A 2 13.75 -4.18 -7.34
C LYS A 2 14.30 -5.46 -6.67
N ILE A 3 13.73 -5.90 -5.53
CA ILE A 3 14.14 -7.13 -4.84
C ILE A 3 13.88 -8.35 -5.72
N LEU A 4 12.65 -8.51 -6.24
CA LEU A 4 12.29 -9.66 -7.08
C LEU A 4 13.03 -9.65 -8.41
N TYR A 5 13.25 -8.48 -9.01
CA TYR A 5 14.07 -8.34 -10.21
C TYR A 5 15.49 -8.84 -9.98
N GLY A 6 16.13 -8.41 -8.87
CA GLY A 6 17.45 -8.88 -8.52
C GLY A 6 17.49 -10.37 -8.18
N LEU A 7 16.50 -10.88 -7.44
CA LEU A 7 16.38 -12.28 -7.05
C LEU A 7 16.34 -13.20 -8.29
N VAL A 8 15.48 -12.88 -9.25
CA VAL A 8 15.34 -13.70 -10.46
C VAL A 8 16.59 -13.60 -11.33
N ASN A 9 17.17 -12.40 -11.48
CA ASN A 9 18.38 -12.20 -12.29
C ASN A 9 19.68 -12.68 -11.60
N ALA A 10 19.63 -13.07 -10.34
CA ALA A 10 20.74 -13.78 -9.68
C ALA A 10 20.78 -15.29 -9.99
N ARG A 11 19.76 -15.82 -10.69
CA ARG A 11 19.68 -17.23 -11.09
C ARG A 11 20.35 -17.44 -12.44
N ASP A 12 20.98 -18.61 -12.62
CA ASP A 12 21.58 -19.01 -13.91
C ASP A 12 20.55 -19.53 -14.93
N ASP A 13 19.32 -19.87 -14.48
CA ASP A 13 18.30 -20.52 -15.28
C ASP A 13 17.04 -19.68 -15.52
N ALA A 14 17.07 -18.40 -15.14
CA ALA A 14 15.98 -17.46 -15.34
C ALA A 14 16.50 -16.03 -15.47
N TRP A 15 15.75 -15.18 -16.15
CA TRP A 15 15.96 -13.72 -16.14
C TRP A 15 14.64 -12.99 -16.05
N CYS A 16 14.68 -11.81 -15.47
CA CYS A 16 13.54 -10.94 -15.28
C CYS A 16 13.76 -9.63 -16.05
N GLU A 17 12.74 -9.21 -16.78
CA GLU A 17 12.70 -7.92 -17.45
C GLU A 17 11.53 -7.08 -16.95
N ARG A 18 11.60 -5.79 -17.18
CA ARG A 18 10.58 -4.84 -16.73
C ARG A 18 9.73 -4.40 -17.90
N VAL A 19 8.45 -4.20 -17.60
CA VAL A 19 7.50 -3.60 -18.52
C VAL A 19 6.59 -2.64 -17.77
N PHE A 20 6.22 -1.54 -18.41
CA PHE A 20 5.29 -0.55 -17.86
C PHE A 20 4.14 -0.34 -18.83
N ALA A 21 2.99 0.08 -18.30
CA ALA A 21 1.87 0.51 -19.13
C ALA A 21 2.30 1.75 -19.93
N PRO A 22 2.27 1.69 -21.28
CA PRO A 22 2.56 2.87 -22.10
C PRO A 22 1.48 3.93 -21.90
N ASP A 23 1.83 5.21 -21.98
CA ASP A 23 0.84 6.27 -21.99
C ASP A 23 0.06 6.25 -23.33
N THR A 24 -1.04 6.97 -23.40
CA THR A 24 -2.03 6.91 -24.48
C THR A 24 -1.43 7.18 -25.86
N ASP A 25 -0.48 8.10 -25.98
CA ASP A 25 0.20 8.43 -27.23
C ASP A 25 1.05 7.27 -27.76
N MET A 26 1.84 6.65 -26.88
CA MET A 26 2.65 5.48 -27.23
C MET A 26 1.76 4.27 -27.54
N GLU A 27 0.71 4.05 -26.74
CA GLU A 27 -0.26 2.98 -26.99
C GLU A 27 -0.92 3.11 -28.37
N GLU A 28 -1.36 4.32 -28.74
CA GLU A 28 -1.95 4.60 -30.06
C GLU A 28 -0.98 4.25 -31.21
N LEU A 29 0.30 4.62 -31.05
CA LEU A 29 1.34 4.28 -32.04
C LEU A 29 1.58 2.76 -32.11
N MET A 30 1.61 2.07 -30.99
CA MET A 30 1.76 0.62 -30.94
C MET A 30 0.59 -0.08 -31.62
N ARG A 31 -0.65 0.29 -31.31
CA ARG A 31 -1.85 -0.27 -31.95
C ARG A 31 -1.90 0.00 -33.44
N LYS A 32 -1.59 1.24 -33.86
CA LYS A 32 -1.56 1.62 -35.29
C LYS A 32 -0.55 0.82 -36.10
N ASN A 33 0.59 0.48 -35.51
CA ASN A 33 1.67 -0.23 -36.18
C ASN A 33 1.68 -1.74 -35.91
N ASN A 34 0.68 -2.26 -35.17
CA ASN A 34 0.59 -3.65 -34.71
C ASN A 34 1.85 -4.12 -33.94
N ILE A 35 2.37 -3.26 -33.08
CA ILE A 35 3.51 -3.58 -32.20
C ILE A 35 2.95 -4.06 -30.87
N PRO A 36 3.12 -5.35 -30.51
CA PRO A 36 2.72 -5.85 -29.19
C PRO A 36 3.54 -5.22 -28.07
N LEU A 37 3.02 -5.25 -26.84
CA LEU A 37 3.77 -4.79 -25.68
C LEU A 37 5.04 -5.61 -25.47
N PHE A 38 6.14 -4.92 -25.21
CA PHE A 38 7.49 -5.48 -25.13
C PHE A 38 8.20 -5.09 -23.84
N ALA A 39 9.16 -5.91 -23.45
CA ALA A 39 10.02 -5.68 -22.29
C ALA A 39 11.09 -4.62 -22.60
N LEU A 40 11.57 -3.92 -21.56
CA LEU A 40 12.45 -2.76 -21.73
C LEU A 40 13.91 -3.14 -22.01
N GLU A 41 14.37 -4.26 -21.49
CA GLU A 41 15.77 -4.65 -21.57
C GLU A 41 16.12 -5.30 -22.93
N SER A 42 15.36 -6.32 -23.33
CA SER A 42 15.60 -7.02 -24.61
C SER A 42 14.83 -6.43 -25.78
N GLY A 43 13.65 -5.85 -25.52
CA GLY A 43 12.67 -5.52 -26.56
C GLY A 43 11.82 -6.71 -27.01
N ASP A 44 11.93 -7.86 -26.36
CA ASP A 44 11.11 -9.04 -26.64
C ASP A 44 9.65 -8.83 -26.25
N TYR A 45 8.72 -9.43 -26.97
CA TYR A 45 7.30 -9.31 -26.67
C TYR A 45 6.96 -10.06 -25.38
N ILE A 46 6.21 -9.42 -24.49
CA ILE A 46 5.91 -10.02 -23.19
C ILE A 46 5.11 -11.32 -23.28
N LYS A 47 4.36 -11.55 -24.34
CA LYS A 47 3.65 -12.82 -24.59
C LYS A 47 4.58 -14.02 -24.75
N ASP A 48 5.85 -13.79 -25.06
CA ASP A 48 6.84 -14.84 -25.31
C ASP A 48 7.61 -15.23 -24.03
N PHE A 49 7.33 -14.53 -22.91
CA PHE A 49 7.86 -14.88 -21.58
C PHE A 49 7.06 -16.02 -20.94
N ASP A 50 7.71 -16.79 -20.06
CA ASP A 50 7.08 -17.90 -19.36
C ASP A 50 6.11 -17.50 -18.25
N ILE A 51 6.38 -16.34 -17.61
CA ILE A 51 5.58 -15.79 -16.53
C ILE A 51 5.54 -14.26 -16.63
N ILE A 52 4.37 -13.69 -16.42
CA ILE A 52 4.14 -12.25 -16.40
C ILE A 52 3.55 -11.87 -15.05
N GLY A 53 4.30 -11.05 -14.29
CA GLY A 53 3.92 -10.64 -12.94
C GLY A 53 3.51 -9.18 -12.85
N PHE A 54 2.32 -8.93 -12.31
CA PHE A 54 1.83 -7.58 -12.04
C PHE A 54 1.94 -7.24 -10.56
N THR A 55 2.46 -6.03 -10.26
CA THR A 55 2.45 -5.51 -8.90
C THR A 55 1.23 -4.60 -8.69
N LEU A 56 0.26 -5.07 -7.92
CA LEU A 56 -0.98 -4.36 -7.63
C LEU A 56 -0.79 -3.43 -6.44
N GLN A 57 -0.36 -2.20 -6.69
CA GLN A 57 -0.08 -1.20 -5.65
C GLN A 57 -1.33 -0.38 -5.28
N TYR A 58 -2.26 -0.23 -6.21
CA TYR A 58 -3.44 0.59 -6.09
C TYR A 58 -4.58 0.03 -6.95
N GLU A 59 -5.79 -0.01 -6.43
CA GLU A 59 -6.94 -0.65 -7.07
C GLU A 59 -7.31 0.01 -8.41
N LEU A 60 -7.14 1.33 -8.53
CA LEU A 60 -7.43 2.06 -9.77
C LEU A 60 -6.42 1.79 -10.91
N SER A 61 -5.49 0.88 -10.72
CA SER A 61 -4.60 0.37 -11.78
C SER A 61 -5.12 -0.92 -12.45
N TYR A 62 -6.26 -1.46 -12.04
CA TYR A 62 -6.75 -2.75 -12.52
C TYR A 62 -7.07 -2.75 -14.02
N THR A 63 -7.66 -1.68 -14.55
CA THR A 63 -7.90 -1.52 -16.00
C THR A 63 -6.60 -1.44 -16.79
N ASN A 64 -5.50 -0.92 -16.21
CA ASN A 64 -4.19 -0.92 -16.86
C ASN A 64 -3.63 -2.33 -17.01
N VAL A 65 -3.90 -3.24 -16.07
CA VAL A 65 -3.53 -4.66 -16.21
C VAL A 65 -4.20 -5.25 -17.45
N LEU A 66 -5.50 -5.03 -17.61
CA LEU A 66 -6.25 -5.50 -18.78
C LEU A 66 -5.70 -4.89 -20.08
N ASN A 67 -5.41 -3.59 -20.08
CA ASN A 67 -4.83 -2.90 -21.22
C ASN A 67 -3.46 -3.45 -21.62
N MET A 68 -2.60 -3.77 -20.65
CA MET A 68 -1.28 -4.35 -20.90
C MET A 68 -1.39 -5.77 -21.49
N LEU A 69 -2.31 -6.60 -20.98
CA LEU A 69 -2.56 -7.94 -21.52
C LEU A 69 -3.14 -7.86 -22.95
N ASP A 70 -4.10 -6.98 -23.20
CA ASP A 70 -4.69 -6.78 -24.52
C ASP A 70 -3.65 -6.27 -25.54
N LEU A 71 -2.85 -5.27 -25.14
CA LEU A 71 -1.79 -4.72 -25.99
C LEU A 71 -0.69 -5.76 -26.30
N ALA A 72 -0.49 -6.73 -25.41
CA ALA A 72 0.40 -7.86 -25.64
C ALA A 72 -0.21 -8.97 -26.52
N GLY A 73 -1.51 -8.89 -26.83
CA GLY A 73 -2.23 -9.94 -27.55
C GLY A 73 -2.49 -11.19 -26.71
N ILE A 74 -2.52 -11.05 -25.39
CA ILE A 74 -2.79 -12.13 -24.42
C ILE A 74 -4.28 -12.12 -24.06
N LYS A 75 -4.90 -13.29 -24.08
CA LYS A 75 -6.31 -13.44 -23.64
C LYS A 75 -6.48 -12.97 -22.20
N LEU A 76 -7.50 -12.13 -21.95
CA LEU A 76 -7.68 -11.49 -20.65
C LEU A 76 -8.04 -12.49 -19.55
N PHE A 77 -9.06 -13.34 -19.78
CA PHE A 77 -9.51 -14.29 -18.79
C PHE A 77 -8.59 -15.50 -18.66
N SER A 78 -8.29 -15.91 -17.43
CA SER A 78 -7.46 -17.08 -17.13
C SER A 78 -7.98 -18.37 -17.77
N ASN A 79 -9.30 -18.56 -17.78
CA ASN A 79 -9.93 -19.75 -18.34
C ASN A 79 -9.78 -19.87 -19.87
N ASP A 80 -9.51 -18.77 -20.57
CA ASP A 80 -9.29 -18.76 -22.01
C ASP A 80 -7.84 -19.11 -22.39
N ARG A 81 -6.91 -19.09 -21.42
CA ARG A 81 -5.51 -19.43 -21.58
C ARG A 81 -5.29 -20.90 -21.20
N THR A 82 -5.18 -21.76 -22.17
CA THR A 82 -5.07 -23.22 -21.99
C THR A 82 -3.63 -23.73 -21.94
N GLU A 83 -2.70 -23.00 -22.59
CA GLU A 83 -1.29 -23.35 -22.62
C GLU A 83 -0.64 -23.13 -21.25
N LEU A 84 0.44 -23.88 -20.97
CA LEU A 84 1.19 -23.76 -19.72
C LEU A 84 1.76 -22.33 -19.55
N THR A 85 2.29 -21.74 -20.61
CA THR A 85 2.90 -20.40 -20.61
C THR A 85 2.23 -19.46 -21.60
N PRO A 86 2.17 -18.15 -21.32
CA PRO A 86 2.61 -17.51 -20.09
C PRO A 86 1.66 -17.76 -18.90
N ILE A 87 2.23 -17.95 -17.72
CA ILE A 87 1.48 -17.86 -16.46
C ILE A 87 1.30 -16.37 -16.12
N ILE A 88 0.06 -15.94 -15.91
CA ILE A 88 -0.25 -14.57 -15.51
C ILE A 88 -0.46 -14.51 -14.01
N CYS A 89 0.37 -13.76 -13.31
CA CYS A 89 0.31 -13.65 -11.86
C CYS A 89 0.30 -12.20 -11.37
N CYS A 90 -0.14 -12.01 -10.15
CA CYS A 90 -0.05 -10.72 -9.47
C CYS A 90 0.34 -10.86 -8.00
N GLY A 91 0.73 -9.75 -7.41
CA GLY A 91 1.03 -9.60 -6.00
C GLY A 91 1.00 -8.13 -5.59
N GLY A 92 1.37 -7.82 -4.37
CA GLY A 92 1.38 -6.46 -3.86
C GLY A 92 0.26 -6.20 -2.84
N PRO A 93 0.13 -4.96 -2.32
CA PRO A 93 -0.80 -4.66 -1.23
C PRO A 93 -2.27 -4.92 -1.58
N CYS A 94 -2.70 -4.66 -2.82
CA CYS A 94 -4.10 -4.90 -3.22
C CYS A 94 -4.43 -6.40 -3.37
N ALA A 95 -3.42 -7.28 -3.49
CA ALA A 95 -3.63 -8.73 -3.54
C ALA A 95 -4.23 -9.32 -2.25
N CYS A 96 -4.35 -8.52 -1.18
CA CYS A 96 -5.05 -8.95 0.04
C CYS A 96 -6.56 -9.18 -0.18
N ASN A 97 -7.18 -8.52 -1.17
CA ASN A 97 -8.48 -8.86 -1.71
C ASN A 97 -8.37 -9.00 -3.24
N PRO A 98 -8.01 -10.17 -3.76
CA PRO A 98 -7.83 -10.35 -5.20
C PRO A 98 -9.16 -10.57 -5.95
N GLU A 99 -10.28 -10.79 -5.26
CA GLU A 99 -11.54 -11.20 -5.86
C GLU A 99 -12.04 -10.26 -6.99
N PRO A 100 -11.94 -8.92 -6.89
CA PRO A 100 -12.39 -8.02 -7.96
C PRO A 100 -11.68 -8.21 -9.31
N ILE A 101 -10.50 -8.83 -9.33
CA ILE A 101 -9.65 -9.02 -10.52
C ILE A 101 -9.24 -10.50 -10.71
N ALA A 102 -9.80 -11.40 -9.92
CA ALA A 102 -9.38 -12.78 -9.80
C ALA A 102 -9.44 -13.58 -11.12
N ASP A 103 -10.47 -13.37 -11.94
CA ASP A 103 -10.68 -14.13 -13.18
C ASP A 103 -9.64 -13.86 -14.27
N PHE A 104 -8.84 -12.80 -14.10
CA PHE A 104 -7.77 -12.46 -15.04
C PHE A 104 -6.41 -13.07 -14.69
N PHE A 105 -6.26 -13.65 -13.49
CA PHE A 105 -5.00 -14.21 -13.01
C PHE A 105 -5.03 -15.72 -12.85
N ASP A 106 -3.90 -16.35 -13.16
CA ASP A 106 -3.71 -17.80 -12.97
C ASP A 106 -3.34 -18.10 -11.51
N ILE A 107 -2.46 -17.29 -10.92
CA ILE A 107 -2.05 -17.36 -9.51
C ILE A 107 -1.89 -15.95 -8.93
N VAL A 108 -2.08 -15.82 -7.60
CA VAL A 108 -1.87 -14.59 -6.84
C VAL A 108 -0.89 -14.83 -5.71
N PHE A 109 0.13 -13.98 -5.61
CA PHE A 109 1.12 -14.00 -4.53
C PHE A 109 0.62 -13.19 -3.33
N LEU A 110 0.55 -13.84 -2.17
CA LEU A 110 0.08 -13.26 -0.92
C LEU A 110 1.23 -13.16 0.08
N GLY A 111 1.59 -11.95 0.47
CA GLY A 111 2.66 -11.68 1.43
C GLY A 111 4.03 -11.43 0.79
N ASP A 112 5.09 -11.90 1.45
CA ASP A 112 6.47 -11.71 1.00
C ASP A 112 6.79 -12.62 -0.19
N GLY A 113 7.44 -12.08 -1.22
CA GLY A 113 7.59 -12.78 -2.51
C GLY A 113 8.91 -13.53 -2.68
N GLU A 114 9.91 -13.33 -1.83
CA GLU A 114 11.27 -13.80 -2.07
C GLU A 114 11.34 -15.33 -2.22
N GLU A 115 10.96 -16.07 -1.18
CA GLU A 115 11.00 -17.53 -1.19
C GLU A 115 9.92 -18.14 -2.11
N THR A 116 8.74 -17.51 -2.15
CA THR A 116 7.60 -17.98 -2.95
C THR A 116 7.91 -17.87 -4.45
N THR A 117 8.59 -16.80 -4.90
CA THR A 117 9.00 -16.65 -6.30
C THR A 117 9.94 -17.77 -6.73
N GLU A 118 10.94 -18.10 -5.93
CA GLU A 118 11.86 -19.21 -6.24
C GLU A 118 11.14 -20.54 -6.38
N GLN A 119 10.18 -20.84 -5.48
CA GLN A 119 9.39 -22.06 -5.53
C GLN A 119 8.51 -22.12 -6.78
N VAL A 120 7.87 -21.01 -7.16
CA VAL A 120 7.01 -20.93 -8.36
C VAL A 120 7.84 -21.11 -9.63
N LEU A 121 9.00 -20.44 -9.74
CA LEU A 121 9.91 -20.60 -10.88
C LEU A 121 10.44 -22.01 -10.99
N GLY A 122 10.85 -22.64 -9.88
CA GLY A 122 11.27 -24.04 -9.86
C GLY A 122 10.17 -25.00 -10.29
N LEU A 123 8.93 -24.77 -9.84
CA LEU A 123 7.76 -25.56 -10.25
C LEU A 123 7.46 -25.38 -11.74
N LEU A 124 7.50 -24.15 -12.27
CA LEU A 124 7.25 -23.90 -13.68
C LEU A 124 8.29 -24.60 -14.56
N LYS A 125 9.57 -24.49 -14.20
CA LYS A 125 10.66 -25.21 -14.86
C LYS A 125 10.41 -26.73 -14.88
N TYR A 126 10.09 -27.30 -13.71
CA TYR A 126 9.76 -28.73 -13.60
C TYR A 126 8.58 -29.10 -14.52
N CYS A 127 7.53 -28.32 -14.59
CA CYS A 127 6.38 -28.58 -15.46
C CYS A 127 6.77 -28.54 -16.95
N LYS A 128 7.57 -27.56 -17.37
CA LYS A 128 8.07 -27.45 -18.77
C LYS A 128 8.92 -28.67 -19.14
N GLU A 129 9.88 -29.06 -18.31
CA GLU A 129 10.78 -30.19 -18.56
C GLU A 129 10.06 -31.55 -18.61
N ASN A 130 8.92 -31.68 -17.93
CA ASN A 130 8.15 -32.93 -17.89
C ASN A 130 6.89 -32.89 -18.77
N GLY A 131 6.68 -31.85 -19.58
CA GLY A 131 5.54 -31.74 -20.49
C GLY A 131 4.19 -31.71 -19.78
N LEU A 132 4.13 -31.16 -18.55
CA LEU A 132 2.92 -31.05 -17.75
C LEU A 132 2.03 -29.90 -18.25
N SER A 133 0.72 -30.06 -18.04
CA SER A 133 -0.26 -29.05 -18.40
C SER A 133 -0.28 -27.87 -17.43
N LYS A 134 -0.94 -26.76 -17.83
CA LYS A 134 -1.25 -25.64 -16.93
C LYS A 134 -2.05 -26.09 -15.70
N HIS A 135 -3.01 -27.01 -15.89
CA HIS A 135 -3.79 -27.55 -14.78
C HIS A 135 -2.91 -28.30 -13.77
N ASP A 136 -1.95 -29.08 -14.24
CA ASP A 136 -0.99 -29.80 -13.38
C ASP A 136 -0.10 -28.80 -12.60
N PHE A 137 0.33 -27.71 -13.25
CA PHE A 137 1.04 -26.63 -12.58
C PHE A 137 0.18 -26.00 -11.47
N LEU A 138 -1.07 -25.64 -11.74
CA LEU A 138 -1.98 -25.03 -10.77
C LEU A 138 -2.29 -25.98 -9.58
N LEU A 139 -2.46 -27.30 -9.86
CA LEU A 139 -2.65 -28.31 -8.83
C LEU A 139 -1.46 -28.43 -7.86
N LYS A 140 -0.25 -28.14 -8.31
CA LYS A 140 0.94 -28.13 -7.45
C LYS A 140 1.17 -26.76 -6.82
N ALA A 141 0.89 -25.67 -7.55
CA ALA A 141 1.09 -24.30 -7.08
C ALA A 141 0.22 -23.96 -5.86
N LYS A 142 -1.01 -24.51 -5.76
CA LYS A 142 -1.91 -24.28 -4.61
C LYS A 142 -1.33 -24.73 -3.25
N ASP A 143 -0.34 -25.61 -3.27
CA ASP A 143 0.31 -26.11 -2.07
C ASP A 143 1.54 -25.28 -1.64
N ILE A 144 1.96 -24.32 -2.48
CA ILE A 144 3.01 -23.36 -2.15
C ILE A 144 2.42 -22.31 -1.22
N ARG A 145 3.07 -22.09 -0.07
CA ARG A 145 2.65 -21.06 0.88
C ARG A 145 2.65 -19.66 0.23
N GLY A 146 1.55 -18.94 0.37
CA GLY A 146 1.39 -17.61 -0.22
C GLY A 146 0.89 -17.62 -1.66
N ILE A 147 0.54 -18.77 -2.23
CA ILE A 147 -0.07 -18.84 -3.56
C ILE A 147 -1.57 -19.11 -3.44
N TYR A 148 -2.35 -18.19 -4.00
CA TYR A 148 -3.79 -18.35 -4.23
C TYR A 148 -4.03 -18.64 -5.71
N VAL A 149 -4.81 -19.68 -6.00
CA VAL A 149 -5.22 -20.08 -7.36
C VAL A 149 -6.70 -19.74 -7.54
N PRO A 150 -7.06 -18.60 -8.14
CA PRO A 150 -8.45 -18.13 -8.18
C PRO A 150 -9.45 -19.12 -8.79
N SER A 151 -9.05 -19.84 -9.83
CA SER A 151 -9.88 -20.83 -10.53
C SER A 151 -10.25 -22.05 -9.67
N PHE A 152 -9.64 -22.20 -8.49
CA PHE A 152 -9.94 -23.31 -7.55
C PHE A 152 -10.91 -22.89 -6.44
N TYR A 153 -11.61 -21.78 -6.61
CA TYR A 153 -12.61 -21.28 -5.66
C TYR A 153 -13.86 -20.80 -6.39
N GLU A 154 -14.99 -21.39 -6.03
CA GLU A 154 -16.29 -21.09 -6.62
C GLU A 154 -17.13 -20.22 -5.68
N PRO A 155 -17.39 -18.93 -6.01
CA PRO A 155 -18.22 -18.07 -5.20
C PRO A 155 -19.71 -18.40 -5.37
N SER A 156 -20.46 -18.31 -4.29
CA SER A 156 -21.92 -18.32 -4.33
C SER A 156 -22.47 -17.21 -3.45
N TYR A 157 -23.64 -16.70 -3.80
CA TYR A 157 -24.23 -15.51 -3.18
C TYR A 157 -25.61 -15.81 -2.62
N ASN A 158 -26.01 -15.06 -1.60
CA ASN A 158 -27.37 -15.03 -1.06
C ASN A 158 -28.26 -14.13 -1.93
N ASP A 159 -29.57 -14.19 -1.72
CA ASP A 159 -30.55 -13.39 -2.47
C ASP A 159 -30.37 -11.87 -2.25
N ASP A 160 -29.80 -11.47 -1.11
CA ASP A 160 -29.48 -10.07 -0.78
C ASP A 160 -28.15 -9.60 -1.39
N GLY A 161 -27.46 -10.45 -2.14
CA GLY A 161 -26.18 -10.16 -2.77
C GLY A 161 -24.96 -10.37 -1.88
N THR A 162 -25.10 -10.72 -0.60
CA THR A 162 -23.95 -11.05 0.26
C THR A 162 -23.32 -12.37 -0.15
N LEU A 163 -22.00 -12.53 0.09
CA LEU A 163 -21.30 -13.77 -0.19
C LEU A 163 -21.81 -14.87 0.76
N ARG A 164 -22.31 -15.97 0.19
CA ARG A 164 -22.75 -17.14 0.95
C ARG A 164 -21.60 -18.10 1.24
N GLU A 165 -20.77 -18.34 0.23
CA GLU A 165 -19.65 -19.27 0.29
C GLU A 165 -18.66 -18.95 -0.83
N LEU A 166 -17.38 -19.18 -0.55
CA LEU A 166 -16.33 -19.30 -1.55
C LEU A 166 -15.75 -20.72 -1.42
N LYS A 167 -16.32 -21.64 -2.20
CA LYS A 167 -16.08 -23.07 -2.07
C LYS A 167 -14.75 -23.46 -2.70
N PRO A 168 -13.78 -24.03 -1.94
CA PRO A 168 -12.58 -24.57 -2.52
C PRO A 168 -12.87 -25.87 -3.29
N ILE A 169 -12.26 -25.99 -4.47
CA ILE A 169 -12.30 -27.18 -5.33
C ILE A 169 -10.87 -27.66 -5.62
N ASN A 170 -10.71 -28.80 -6.28
CA ASN A 170 -9.40 -29.38 -6.64
C ASN A 170 -8.44 -29.57 -5.46
N GLY A 171 -8.97 -29.75 -4.25
CA GLY A 171 -8.17 -29.87 -3.03
C GLY A 171 -7.47 -28.59 -2.60
N ALA A 172 -7.96 -27.43 -3.01
CA ALA A 172 -7.46 -26.15 -2.52
C ALA A 172 -7.78 -25.99 -1.01
N PRO A 173 -6.93 -25.28 -0.25
CA PRO A 173 -7.17 -25.09 1.18
C PRO A 173 -8.35 -24.13 1.44
N GLU A 174 -9.10 -24.35 2.52
CA GLU A 174 -10.16 -23.41 2.95
C GLU A 174 -9.61 -22.00 3.21
N LYS A 175 -8.36 -21.90 3.66
CA LYS A 175 -7.67 -20.63 3.91
C LYS A 175 -6.26 -20.66 3.34
N VAL A 176 -5.96 -19.69 2.51
CA VAL A 176 -4.63 -19.49 1.95
C VAL A 176 -3.82 -18.58 2.87
N LYS A 177 -2.76 -19.13 3.49
CA LYS A 177 -1.88 -18.39 4.38
C LYS A 177 -0.85 -17.61 3.58
N LYS A 178 -0.69 -16.32 3.87
CA LYS A 178 0.35 -15.51 3.25
C LYS A 178 1.76 -16.04 3.54
N ALA A 179 2.68 -15.81 2.63
CA ALA A 179 4.11 -16.01 2.84
C ALA A 179 4.69 -14.94 3.75
N VAL A 180 5.67 -15.31 4.56
CA VAL A 180 6.37 -14.42 5.48
C VAL A 180 7.84 -14.81 5.50
N VAL A 181 8.72 -13.88 5.15
CA VAL A 181 10.16 -13.99 5.38
C VAL A 181 10.42 -13.90 6.88
N ALA A 182 11.00 -14.95 7.45
CA ALA A 182 11.17 -15.06 8.91
C ALA A 182 12.30 -14.15 9.43
N ASN A 183 13.41 -14.06 8.70
CA ASN A 183 14.60 -13.30 9.07
C ASN A 183 15.00 -12.35 7.95
N MET A 184 14.96 -11.04 8.26
CA MET A 184 15.29 -9.98 7.31
C MET A 184 16.79 -9.81 7.06
N ASP A 185 17.65 -10.31 7.96
CA ASP A 185 19.12 -10.24 7.79
C ASP A 185 19.65 -11.27 6.82
N THR A 186 18.95 -12.41 6.69
CA THR A 186 19.39 -13.54 5.84
C THR A 186 18.58 -13.70 4.56
N CYS A 187 17.44 -12.98 4.43
CA CYS A 187 16.67 -13.03 3.19
C CYS A 187 17.44 -12.34 2.05
N TYR A 188 17.09 -12.72 0.83
CA TYR A 188 17.67 -12.08 -0.35
C TYR A 188 17.37 -10.58 -0.34
N TYR A 189 18.44 -9.79 -0.52
CA TYR A 189 18.36 -8.36 -0.82
C TYR A 189 19.44 -8.04 -1.85
N PRO A 190 19.13 -7.31 -2.93
CA PRO A 190 20.10 -7.05 -3.98
C PRO A 190 21.20 -6.09 -3.50
N ASP A 191 22.43 -6.38 -3.86
CA ASP A 191 23.59 -5.50 -3.68
C ASP A 191 23.77 -4.49 -4.83
N LYS A 192 22.98 -4.65 -5.90
CA LYS A 192 22.98 -3.80 -7.09
C LYS A 192 21.55 -3.49 -7.51
N PHE A 193 21.24 -2.21 -7.72
CA PHE A 193 19.97 -1.79 -8.29
C PHE A 193 20.12 -1.38 -9.75
N VAL A 194 19.06 -1.59 -10.51
CA VAL A 194 18.95 -1.02 -11.84
C VAL A 194 18.79 0.49 -11.72
N VAL A 195 19.68 1.23 -12.40
CA VAL A 195 19.66 2.69 -12.46
C VAL A 195 19.04 3.12 -13.80
N PRO A 196 18.00 3.95 -13.81
CA PRO A 196 17.38 4.42 -15.05
C PRO A 196 18.27 5.43 -15.78
N PHE A 197 18.14 5.50 -17.12
CA PHE A 197 18.80 6.52 -17.95
C PHE A 197 18.14 7.88 -17.90
N ILE A 198 16.89 7.95 -17.42
CA ILE A 198 16.10 9.18 -17.33
C ILE A 198 15.91 9.59 -15.87
N ASN A 199 15.67 10.86 -15.64
CA ASN A 199 15.32 11.35 -14.31
C ASN A 199 13.97 10.76 -13.87
N ILE A 200 13.94 10.23 -12.67
CA ILE A 200 12.75 9.66 -12.04
C ILE A 200 12.45 10.36 -10.72
N VAL A 201 11.21 10.27 -10.24
CA VAL A 201 10.78 10.95 -9.01
C VAL A 201 11.58 10.49 -7.77
N HIS A 202 11.96 9.21 -7.72
CA HIS A 202 12.73 8.63 -6.61
C HIS A 202 14.13 8.23 -7.06
N ASP A 203 14.92 9.20 -7.51
CA ASP A 203 16.26 9.03 -8.03
C ASP A 203 17.29 8.93 -6.86
N ARG A 204 17.23 7.80 -6.15
CA ARG A 204 18.00 7.54 -4.93
C ARG A 204 18.13 6.05 -4.63
N ALA A 205 19.13 5.68 -3.83
CA ALA A 205 19.21 4.37 -3.22
C ALA A 205 18.17 4.25 -2.10
N VAL A 206 17.47 3.11 -2.04
CA VAL A 206 16.42 2.87 -1.02
C VAL A 206 16.76 1.59 -0.27
N GLU A 207 16.96 1.71 1.04
CA GLU A 207 17.22 0.58 1.95
C GLU A 207 15.98 0.28 2.80
N GLU A 208 15.47 -0.95 2.71
CA GLU A 208 14.37 -1.43 3.54
C GLU A 208 14.90 -1.88 4.90
N ILE A 209 14.50 -1.18 5.97
CA ILE A 209 15.05 -1.42 7.31
C ILE A 209 14.24 -2.38 8.17
N PHE A 210 12.93 -2.46 7.95
CA PHE A 210 12.05 -3.46 8.57
C PHE A 210 10.69 -3.56 7.86
N ARG A 211 9.97 -4.66 8.09
CA ARG A 211 8.59 -4.90 7.65
C ARG A 211 7.63 -4.97 8.83
N GLY A 212 6.41 -4.50 8.60
CA GLY A 212 5.36 -4.41 9.61
C GLY A 212 5.32 -3.06 10.32
N CYS A 213 4.42 -2.92 11.28
CA CYS A 213 4.26 -1.70 12.08
C CYS A 213 3.82 -2.06 13.50
N ILE A 214 4.46 -1.45 14.51
CA ILE A 214 4.10 -1.66 15.93
C ILE A 214 2.79 -0.97 16.31
N ARG A 215 2.36 -0.01 15.50
CA ARG A 215 1.19 0.83 15.77
C ARG A 215 -0.11 0.07 15.44
N GLY A 216 -1.20 0.57 15.98
CA GLY A 216 -2.52 -0.05 15.84
C GLY A 216 -3.55 0.89 15.23
N CYS A 217 -3.14 1.80 14.31
CA CYS A 217 -4.06 2.71 13.63
C CYS A 217 -5.15 1.90 12.90
N ARG A 218 -6.41 2.06 13.29
CA ARG A 218 -7.53 1.18 12.91
C ARG A 218 -7.94 1.26 11.45
N PHE A 219 -7.53 2.31 10.77
CA PHE A 219 -7.77 2.49 9.33
C PHE A 219 -6.66 1.91 8.44
N CYS A 220 -5.46 1.69 8.99
CA CYS A 220 -4.25 1.45 8.21
C CYS A 220 -4.12 -0.01 7.80
N GLN A 221 -4.40 -0.33 6.54
CA GLN A 221 -4.27 -1.68 6.01
C GLN A 221 -2.83 -2.21 6.11
N ALA A 222 -1.84 -1.40 5.72
CA ALA A 222 -0.43 -1.78 5.80
C ALA A 222 0.01 -2.14 7.24
N GLY A 223 -0.53 -1.43 8.24
CA GLY A 223 -0.26 -1.70 9.66
C GLY A 223 -0.71 -3.09 10.13
N PHE A 224 -1.56 -3.78 9.39
CA PHE A 224 -2.04 -5.14 9.68
C PHE A 224 -1.53 -6.18 8.68
N THR A 225 -1.54 -5.87 7.40
CA THR A 225 -1.17 -6.83 6.34
C THR A 225 0.32 -7.14 6.29
N TYR A 226 1.18 -6.24 6.75
CA TYR A 226 2.63 -6.47 6.83
C TYR A 226 3.11 -7.06 8.17
N ARG A 227 2.21 -7.36 9.13
CA ARG A 227 2.57 -8.09 10.35
C ARG A 227 2.95 -9.55 10.06
N PRO A 228 3.79 -10.17 10.89
CA PRO A 228 4.48 -9.69 12.09
C PRO A 228 5.58 -8.67 11.77
N ILE A 229 6.09 -7.98 12.81
CA ILE A 229 7.23 -7.08 12.67
C ILE A 229 8.50 -7.91 12.56
N ARG A 230 9.37 -7.52 11.62
CA ARG A 230 10.68 -8.13 11.36
C ARG A 230 11.65 -7.03 11.01
N GLU A 231 12.67 -6.86 11.85
CA GLU A 231 13.68 -5.81 11.73
C GLU A 231 14.98 -6.38 11.16
N LYS A 232 15.71 -5.61 10.38
CA LYS A 232 17.09 -5.87 10.03
C LYS A 232 18.00 -5.36 11.14
N SER A 233 19.13 -6.02 11.35
CA SER A 233 20.18 -5.54 12.24
C SER A 233 20.85 -4.28 11.68
N VAL A 234 21.42 -3.48 12.57
CA VAL A 234 22.19 -2.26 12.20
C VAL A 234 23.34 -2.63 11.26
N GLU A 235 24.00 -3.76 11.49
CA GLU A 235 25.09 -4.27 10.65
C GLU A 235 24.60 -4.55 9.22
N THR A 236 23.48 -5.28 9.07
CA THR A 236 22.90 -5.60 7.77
C THR A 236 22.50 -4.34 7.01
N ILE A 237 21.84 -3.39 7.69
CA ILE A 237 21.41 -2.12 7.09
C ILE A 237 22.63 -1.35 6.56
N ASN A 238 23.70 -1.21 7.35
CA ASN A 238 24.91 -0.51 6.91
C ASN A 238 25.59 -1.20 5.72
N LYS A 239 25.74 -2.53 5.78
CA LYS A 239 26.35 -3.31 4.71
C LYS A 239 25.60 -3.17 3.39
N GLN A 240 24.26 -3.34 3.44
CA GLN A 240 23.41 -3.25 2.25
C GLN A 240 23.35 -1.83 1.71
N SER A 241 23.18 -0.83 2.58
CA SER A 241 23.20 0.59 2.19
C SER A 241 24.47 0.99 1.46
N LYS A 242 25.63 0.55 1.99
CA LYS A 242 26.92 0.84 1.36
C LYS A 242 27.05 0.15 -0.01
N ALA A 243 26.67 -1.12 -0.10
CA ALA A 243 26.70 -1.86 -1.37
C ALA A 243 25.81 -1.19 -2.44
N LEU A 244 24.60 -0.70 -2.05
CA LEU A 244 23.71 0.00 -2.96
C LEU A 244 24.32 1.33 -3.44
N ILE A 245 24.90 2.13 -2.58
CA ILE A 245 25.56 3.39 -2.96
C ILE A 245 26.76 3.12 -3.88
N ASP A 246 27.62 2.19 -3.50
CA ASP A 246 28.82 1.84 -4.26
C ASP A 246 28.48 1.32 -5.67
N SER A 247 27.37 0.60 -5.82
CA SER A 247 26.96 0.00 -7.09
C SER A 247 26.14 0.92 -8.00
N THR A 248 25.47 1.94 -7.44
CA THR A 248 24.56 2.83 -8.19
C THR A 248 25.15 4.21 -8.46
N GLY A 249 26.04 4.67 -7.60
CA GLY A 249 26.59 6.03 -7.66
C GLY A 249 25.59 7.11 -7.22
N TYR A 250 24.49 6.76 -6.56
CA TYR A 250 23.56 7.74 -6.00
C TYR A 250 24.18 8.55 -4.87
N ASP A 251 23.83 9.81 -4.78
CA ASP A 251 24.23 10.75 -3.72
C ASP A 251 23.14 10.92 -2.62
N GLU A 252 22.07 10.12 -2.69
CA GLU A 252 21.01 10.08 -1.67
C GLU A 252 20.68 8.62 -1.30
N LEU A 253 20.68 8.34 0.02
CA LEU A 253 20.21 7.10 0.62
C LEU A 253 18.90 7.37 1.36
N SER A 254 17.84 6.66 1.04
CA SER A 254 16.53 6.74 1.71
C SER A 254 16.22 5.46 2.46
N LEU A 255 15.88 5.56 3.74
CA LEU A 255 15.41 4.41 4.51
C LEU A 255 13.94 4.15 4.25
N CYS A 256 13.56 2.89 4.06
CA CYS A 256 12.19 2.48 3.75
C CYS A 256 11.60 1.62 4.87
N SER A 257 10.47 2.08 5.42
CA SER A 257 9.64 1.35 6.37
C SER A 257 8.27 2.03 6.54
N LEU A 258 7.36 1.39 7.27
CA LEU A 258 6.07 2.01 7.61
C LEU A 258 6.19 3.07 8.74
N SER A 259 7.29 3.07 9.49
CA SER A 259 7.53 4.02 10.60
C SER A 259 8.99 3.99 11.02
N THR A 260 9.85 4.72 10.33
CA THR A 260 11.32 4.66 10.50
C THR A 260 11.76 4.91 11.94
N SER A 261 11.14 5.85 12.64
CA SER A 261 11.43 6.16 14.05
C SER A 261 11.02 5.05 15.05
N ASP A 262 10.31 4.03 14.60
CA ASP A 262 9.89 2.90 15.43
C ASP A 262 10.86 1.70 15.35
N HIS A 263 11.97 1.79 14.63
CA HIS A 263 13.01 0.75 14.64
C HIS A 263 13.64 0.62 16.03
N SER A 264 13.88 -0.61 16.52
CA SER A 264 14.34 -0.84 17.91
C SER A 264 15.67 -0.18 18.22
N CYS A 265 16.58 -0.14 17.26
CA CYS A 265 17.92 0.45 17.34
C CYS A 265 18.06 1.73 16.49
N VAL A 266 17.01 2.58 16.42
CA VAL A 266 17.00 3.74 15.51
C VAL A 266 18.17 4.69 15.75
N ASN A 267 18.53 5.00 16.99
CA ASN A 267 19.63 5.92 17.29
C ASN A 267 21.00 5.36 16.89
N GLU A 268 21.25 4.09 17.17
CA GLU A 268 22.49 3.39 16.78
C GLU A 268 22.61 3.31 15.25
N MET A 269 21.53 2.92 14.59
CA MET A 269 21.42 2.84 13.13
C MET A 269 21.74 4.19 12.47
N LEU A 270 21.11 5.28 12.93
CA LEU A 270 21.35 6.61 12.37
C LEU A 270 22.75 7.10 12.64
N THR A 271 23.30 6.89 13.82
CA THR A 271 24.69 7.25 14.13
C THR A 271 25.66 6.55 13.16
N SER A 272 25.51 5.24 13.01
CA SER A 272 26.36 4.45 12.13
C SER A 272 26.24 4.85 10.65
N LEU A 273 25.03 5.14 10.17
CA LEU A 273 24.82 5.61 8.78
C LEU A 273 25.41 7.00 8.56
N ILE A 274 25.20 7.95 9.48
CA ILE A 274 25.69 9.33 9.37
C ILE A 274 27.22 9.36 9.36
N ASP A 275 27.89 8.50 10.13
CA ASP A 275 29.35 8.46 10.24
C ASP A 275 30.06 8.28 8.89
N TRP A 276 29.50 7.52 7.96
CA TRP A 276 30.10 7.34 6.65
C TRP A 276 29.41 8.17 5.55
N THR A 277 28.07 8.34 5.59
CA THR A 277 27.36 9.13 4.58
C THR A 277 27.81 10.60 4.58
N ALA A 278 28.08 11.18 5.77
CA ALA A 278 28.59 12.55 5.87
C ALA A 278 30.01 12.70 5.29
N LYS A 279 30.86 11.69 5.44
CA LYS A 279 32.23 11.69 4.88
C LYS A 279 32.21 11.62 3.35
N ASP A 280 31.29 10.84 2.81
CA ASP A 280 31.15 10.58 1.37
C ASP A 280 30.21 11.58 0.67
N ASN A 281 29.71 12.61 1.38
CA ASN A 281 28.74 13.61 0.90
C ASN A 281 27.44 13.01 0.38
N ILE A 282 26.96 11.92 1.00
CA ILE A 282 25.70 11.25 0.67
C ILE A 282 24.60 11.79 1.55
N ASN A 283 23.50 12.22 0.95
CA ASN A 283 22.32 12.70 1.68
C ASN A 283 21.55 11.51 2.26
N LEU A 284 21.25 11.55 3.56
CA LEU A 284 20.40 10.57 4.21
C LEU A 284 18.95 11.09 4.28
N SER A 285 18.00 10.35 3.74
CA SER A 285 16.56 10.69 3.77
C SER A 285 15.80 9.74 4.68
N LEU A 286 15.01 10.30 5.60
CA LEU A 286 14.24 9.56 6.60
C LEU A 286 12.74 9.80 6.39
N PRO A 287 12.10 9.08 5.49
CA PRO A 287 10.66 9.15 5.32
C PRO A 287 9.92 8.51 6.51
N SER A 288 8.63 8.80 6.63
CA SER A 288 7.75 8.15 7.63
C SER A 288 8.15 8.39 9.09
N LEU A 289 8.64 9.60 9.41
CA LEU A 289 8.86 10.01 10.79
C LEU A 289 7.52 10.30 11.49
N ARG A 290 7.40 9.84 12.72
CA ARG A 290 6.22 10.10 13.56
C ARG A 290 6.48 11.26 14.50
N VAL A 291 5.43 12.01 14.79
CA VAL A 291 5.45 13.18 15.68
C VAL A 291 5.86 12.80 17.12
N ASP A 292 5.35 11.67 17.61
CA ASP A 292 5.55 11.17 18.99
C ASP A 292 6.96 10.59 19.25
N ASN A 293 7.79 10.38 18.21
CA ASN A 293 9.16 9.88 18.32
C ASN A 293 10.22 10.91 17.89
N PHE A 294 9.92 12.20 17.99
CA PHE A 294 10.78 13.30 17.58
C PHE A 294 11.66 13.76 18.76
N SER A 295 12.61 12.90 19.18
CA SER A 295 13.55 13.23 20.26
C SER A 295 14.54 14.32 19.85
N ASP A 296 15.11 15.04 20.85
CA ASP A 296 16.12 16.09 20.56
C ASP A 296 17.36 15.52 19.86
N GLU A 297 17.81 14.32 20.25
CA GLU A 297 18.90 13.60 19.61
C GLU A 297 18.59 13.27 18.13
N LEU A 298 17.36 12.87 17.83
CA LEU A 298 16.92 12.63 16.46
C LEU A 298 16.89 13.93 15.64
N VAL A 299 16.43 15.04 16.24
CA VAL A 299 16.39 16.37 15.60
C VAL A 299 17.80 16.84 15.28
N GLU A 300 18.77 16.69 16.19
CA GLU A 300 20.16 17.03 15.94
C GLU A 300 20.73 16.24 14.76
N LYS A 301 20.47 14.93 14.70
CA LYS A 301 20.88 14.07 13.59
C LYS A 301 20.19 14.47 12.27
N LEU A 302 18.91 14.82 12.32
CA LEU A 302 18.15 15.31 11.14
C LEU A 302 18.68 16.66 10.62
N ASN A 303 19.21 17.52 11.48
CA ASN A 303 19.82 18.80 11.06
C ASN A 303 21.12 18.60 10.26
N MET A 304 21.78 17.45 10.40
CA MET A 304 22.97 17.06 9.62
C MET A 304 22.60 16.54 8.23
N VAL A 305 21.31 16.28 8.01
CA VAL A 305 20.73 15.74 6.77
C VAL A 305 20.05 16.86 5.99
N ARG A 306 19.88 16.69 4.69
CA ARG A 306 19.21 17.69 3.83
C ARG A 306 17.81 18.02 4.36
N LYS A 307 17.50 19.30 4.57
CA LYS A 307 16.18 19.77 5.00
C LYS A 307 15.16 19.55 3.89
N SER A 308 14.35 18.50 4.02
CA SER A 308 13.12 18.31 3.23
C SER A 308 11.94 19.01 3.90
N GLY A 309 10.82 19.20 3.19
CA GLY A 309 9.59 19.71 3.79
C GLY A 309 9.09 18.77 4.90
N LEU A 310 8.63 19.34 6.02
CA LEU A 310 8.10 18.55 7.13
C LEU A 310 6.65 18.14 6.87
N THR A 311 6.39 16.86 6.97
CA THR A 311 5.08 16.28 6.77
C THR A 311 4.66 15.48 8.00
N PHE A 312 3.49 15.79 8.54
CA PHE A 312 2.92 15.10 9.68
C PHE A 312 1.52 14.57 9.38
N ALA A 313 1.27 13.33 9.77
CA ALA A 313 -0.01 12.67 9.60
C ALA A 313 -0.80 12.72 10.92
N ALA A 314 -1.53 13.81 11.15
CA ALA A 314 -2.45 13.93 12.29
C ALA A 314 -3.68 13.04 12.11
N GLU A 315 -4.12 12.81 10.86
CA GLU A 315 -5.22 11.99 10.37
C GLU A 315 -6.62 12.48 10.77
N ALA A 316 -6.79 13.10 11.94
CA ALA A 316 -8.07 13.62 12.42
C ALA A 316 -7.90 14.96 13.13
N GLY A 317 -8.93 15.83 13.05
CA GLY A 317 -8.90 17.19 13.57
C GLY A 317 -8.97 17.27 15.08
N THR A 318 -9.72 16.38 15.73
CA THR A 318 -9.92 16.38 17.19
C THR A 318 -9.22 15.22 17.89
N GLN A 319 -8.93 15.37 19.19
CA GLN A 319 -8.37 14.28 19.99
C GLN A 319 -9.33 13.09 20.06
N ARG A 320 -10.64 13.36 20.25
CA ARG A 320 -11.66 12.31 20.23
C ARG A 320 -11.55 11.41 18.99
N LEU A 321 -11.48 12.02 17.82
CA LEU A 321 -11.44 11.26 16.57
C LEU A 321 -10.06 10.59 16.36
N ARG A 322 -8.95 11.20 16.82
CA ARG A 322 -7.64 10.52 16.89
C ARG A 322 -7.66 9.28 17.77
N ASP A 323 -8.42 9.30 18.86
CA ASP A 323 -8.60 8.14 19.73
C ASP A 323 -9.47 7.04 19.07
N VAL A 324 -10.55 7.43 18.36
CA VAL A 324 -11.37 6.51 17.54
C VAL A 324 -10.51 5.74 16.56
N ILE A 325 -9.64 6.41 15.83
CA ILE A 325 -8.75 5.78 14.83
C ILE A 325 -7.49 5.16 15.44
N ASN A 326 -7.31 5.25 16.76
CA ASN A 326 -6.14 4.76 17.52
C ASN A 326 -4.81 5.34 16.99
N LYS A 327 -4.79 6.64 16.67
CA LYS A 327 -3.57 7.28 16.15
C LYS A 327 -2.51 7.45 17.25
N ASN A 328 -2.93 7.54 18.52
CA ASN A 328 -2.08 7.72 19.70
C ASN A 328 -1.09 8.90 19.55
N ILE A 329 -1.60 10.04 19.11
CA ILE A 329 -0.86 11.31 19.00
C ILE A 329 -1.76 12.41 19.60
N SER A 330 -1.20 13.23 20.49
CA SER A 330 -1.89 14.40 21.06
C SER A 330 -1.67 15.64 20.19
N GLU A 331 -2.53 16.65 20.37
CA GLU A 331 -2.34 17.95 19.75
C GLU A 331 -1.08 18.65 20.27
N GLU A 332 -0.79 18.50 21.57
CA GLU A 332 0.41 19.06 22.19
C GLU A 332 1.69 18.50 21.55
N GLU A 333 1.75 17.20 21.27
CA GLU A 333 2.88 16.58 20.57
C GLU A 333 3.05 17.13 19.15
N ILE A 334 1.95 17.34 18.42
CA ILE A 334 1.97 17.94 17.08
C ILE A 334 2.54 19.36 17.14
N LEU A 335 2.01 20.21 18.03
CA LEU A 335 2.44 21.60 18.18
C LEU A 335 3.88 21.70 18.67
N HIS A 336 4.28 20.86 19.62
CA HIS A 336 5.65 20.79 20.11
C HIS A 336 6.64 20.45 18.99
N THR A 337 6.32 19.46 18.18
CA THR A 337 7.16 19.06 17.05
C THR A 337 7.23 20.14 15.96
N CYS A 338 6.11 20.80 15.67
CA CYS A 338 6.10 21.95 14.76
C CYS A 338 6.98 23.10 15.29
N THR A 339 6.91 23.38 16.61
CA THR A 339 7.72 24.45 17.23
C THR A 339 9.21 24.13 17.13
N LYS A 340 9.63 22.89 17.44
CA LYS A 340 11.03 22.44 17.25
C LYS A 340 11.46 22.59 15.80
N ALA A 341 10.60 22.28 14.85
CA ALA A 341 10.90 22.47 13.44
C ALA A 341 11.12 23.94 13.10
N PHE A 342 10.28 24.83 13.62
CA PHE A 342 10.40 26.27 13.40
C PHE A 342 11.68 26.84 14.02
N ASP A 343 12.10 26.35 15.21
CA ASP A 343 13.38 26.72 15.83
C ASP A 343 14.58 26.34 14.93
N ASN A 344 14.43 25.30 14.14
CA ASN A 344 15.44 24.83 13.20
C ASN A 344 15.28 25.44 11.77
N GLY A 345 14.41 26.45 11.62
CA GLY A 345 14.29 27.26 10.40
C GLY A 345 13.35 26.71 9.32
N TRP A 346 12.53 25.68 9.62
CA TRP A 346 11.44 25.30 8.72
C TRP A 346 10.33 26.37 8.75
N THR A 347 9.76 26.62 7.57
CA THR A 347 8.67 27.59 7.39
C THR A 347 7.45 26.99 6.67
N THR A 348 7.54 25.73 6.26
CA THR A 348 6.45 25.01 5.60
C THR A 348 6.20 23.70 6.34
N VAL A 349 4.93 23.48 6.70
CA VAL A 349 4.45 22.24 7.32
C VAL A 349 3.32 21.68 6.48
N LYS A 350 3.34 20.38 6.20
CA LYS A 350 2.25 19.66 5.57
C LYS A 350 1.57 18.74 6.59
N LEU A 351 0.25 18.86 6.72
CA LEU A 351 -0.58 18.04 7.60
C LEU A 351 -1.51 17.18 6.77
N TYR A 352 -1.48 15.86 7.02
CA TYR A 352 -2.41 14.92 6.41
C TYR A 352 -3.59 14.62 7.33
N PHE A 353 -4.78 14.59 6.74
CA PHE A 353 -6.04 14.23 7.38
C PHE A 353 -6.86 13.29 6.51
N MET A 354 -7.84 12.63 7.13
CA MET A 354 -8.89 11.89 6.46
C MET A 354 -10.25 12.49 6.79
N MET A 355 -11.19 12.42 5.84
CA MET A 355 -12.60 12.77 5.99
C MET A 355 -13.47 11.54 5.78
N GLY A 356 -14.60 11.45 6.47
CA GLY A 356 -15.51 10.32 6.41
C GLY A 356 -15.14 9.17 7.36
N LEU A 357 -14.35 9.45 8.39
CA LEU A 357 -13.98 8.48 9.42
C LEU A 357 -15.20 8.00 10.23
N PRO A 358 -15.20 6.76 10.72
CA PRO A 358 -16.27 6.28 11.60
C PRO A 358 -16.48 7.22 12.80
N THR A 359 -17.74 7.56 13.10
CA THR A 359 -18.17 8.49 14.15
C THR A 359 -17.79 9.97 13.97
N GLU A 360 -17.28 10.34 12.81
CA GLU A 360 -16.89 11.74 12.50
C GLU A 360 -18.11 12.68 12.51
N THR A 361 -17.92 13.86 13.08
CA THR A 361 -18.91 14.95 13.13
C THR A 361 -18.38 16.19 12.43
N MET A 362 -19.23 17.21 12.22
CA MET A 362 -18.78 18.49 11.63
C MET A 362 -17.81 19.23 12.57
N GLU A 363 -17.91 19.05 13.89
CA GLU A 363 -16.96 19.57 14.86
C GLU A 363 -15.54 18.98 14.65
N ASP A 364 -15.44 17.71 14.26
CA ASP A 364 -14.16 17.10 13.92
C ASP A 364 -13.54 17.69 12.65
N ILE A 365 -14.38 18.11 11.70
CA ILE A 365 -13.94 18.80 10.47
C ILE A 365 -13.44 20.20 10.81
N GLU A 366 -14.15 20.95 11.66
CA GLU A 366 -13.67 22.25 12.18
C GLU A 366 -12.35 22.09 12.94
N GLY A 367 -12.18 20.96 13.64
CA GLY A 367 -10.95 20.62 14.33
C GLY A 367 -9.73 20.58 13.39
N ILE A 368 -9.90 20.20 12.11
CA ILE A 368 -8.82 20.25 11.12
C ILE A 368 -8.37 21.70 10.88
N ALA A 369 -9.31 22.63 10.69
CA ALA A 369 -9.01 24.04 10.51
C ALA A 369 -8.35 24.63 11.76
N ASN A 370 -8.88 24.31 12.94
CA ASN A 370 -8.36 24.76 14.23
C ASN A 370 -6.92 24.29 14.46
N LEU A 371 -6.61 23.01 14.22
CA LEU A 371 -5.24 22.49 14.34
C LEU A 371 -4.29 23.20 13.37
N GLY A 372 -4.71 23.43 12.12
CA GLY A 372 -3.94 24.22 11.16
C GLY A 372 -3.66 25.64 11.64
N MET A 373 -4.65 26.32 12.25
CA MET A 373 -4.49 27.65 12.85
C MET A 373 -3.57 27.62 14.07
N ASN A 374 -3.66 26.59 14.93
CA ASN A 374 -2.79 26.46 16.09
C ASN A 374 -1.32 26.30 15.66
N VAL A 375 -1.04 25.59 14.57
CA VAL A 375 0.32 25.52 13.99
C VAL A 375 0.78 26.91 13.47
N VAL A 376 -0.09 27.66 12.82
CA VAL A 376 0.21 29.05 12.41
C VAL A 376 0.50 29.94 13.63
N HIS A 377 -0.31 29.84 14.69
CA HIS A 377 -0.11 30.59 15.93
C HIS A 377 1.21 30.19 16.62
N ALA A 378 1.53 28.91 16.70
CA ALA A 378 2.79 28.42 17.27
C ALA A 378 4.02 29.03 16.56
N PHE A 379 3.96 29.16 15.23
CA PHE A 379 5.03 29.84 14.47
C PHE A 379 5.19 31.30 14.85
N TYR A 380 4.08 32.06 14.92
CA TYR A 380 4.15 33.51 15.19
C TYR A 380 4.45 33.83 16.66
N GLN A 381 4.11 32.94 17.58
CA GLN A 381 4.44 33.05 19.01
C GLN A 381 5.85 32.59 19.35
N ASN A 382 6.54 31.91 18.43
CA ASN A 382 7.88 31.40 18.65
C ASN A 382 8.89 32.57 18.80
N PRO A 383 9.58 32.73 19.96
CA PRO A 383 10.53 33.80 20.20
C PRO A 383 11.79 33.70 19.32
N ASN A 384 12.13 32.49 18.86
CA ASN A 384 13.31 32.21 18.03
C ASN A 384 13.03 32.44 16.53
N ARG A 385 11.81 32.84 16.16
CA ARG A 385 11.40 33.05 14.77
C ARG A 385 12.26 34.13 14.11
N GLN A 386 12.81 33.82 12.94
CA GLN A 386 13.52 34.81 12.12
C GLN A 386 12.56 35.94 11.70
N LYS A 387 12.90 37.17 12.01
CA LYS A 387 12.08 38.37 11.66
C LYS A 387 11.91 38.48 10.15
N GLY A 388 10.70 38.77 9.70
CA GLY A 388 10.37 38.92 8.28
C GLY A 388 9.99 37.60 7.57
N THR A 389 10.10 36.46 8.23
CA THR A 389 9.65 35.16 7.65
C THR A 389 8.17 34.93 7.94
N GLY A 390 7.51 34.21 7.01
CA GLY A 390 6.14 33.73 7.13
C GLY A 390 6.08 32.21 7.19
N VAL A 391 4.94 31.67 7.63
CA VAL A 391 4.67 30.23 7.63
C VAL A 391 3.65 29.87 6.55
N GLN A 392 3.80 28.69 5.94
CA GLN A 392 2.81 28.05 5.10
C GLN A 392 2.42 26.71 5.70
N VAL A 393 1.12 26.51 5.97
CA VAL A 393 0.56 25.24 6.38
C VAL A 393 -0.23 24.65 5.21
N ASN A 394 0.12 23.46 4.77
CA ASN A 394 -0.58 22.75 3.71
C ASN A 394 -1.37 21.59 4.33
N ILE A 395 -2.68 21.67 4.28
CA ILE A 395 -3.60 20.62 4.71
C ILE A 395 -3.95 19.77 3.50
N SER A 396 -3.77 18.45 3.60
CA SER A 396 -4.16 17.50 2.57
C SER A 396 -5.12 16.49 3.17
N CYS A 397 -6.34 16.43 2.64
CA CYS A 397 -7.41 15.57 3.12
C CYS A 397 -7.69 14.46 2.12
N ALA A 398 -7.57 13.20 2.55
CA ALA A 398 -8.01 12.03 1.80
C ALA A 398 -9.41 11.61 2.26
N SER A 399 -10.21 11.02 1.37
CA SER A 399 -11.43 10.32 1.79
C SER A 399 -11.06 9.03 2.51
N PHE A 400 -11.74 8.74 3.61
CA PHE A 400 -11.57 7.46 4.31
C PHE A 400 -12.24 6.34 3.52
N ILE A 401 -11.47 5.30 3.23
CA ILE A 401 -11.94 4.08 2.58
C ILE A 401 -11.68 2.90 3.51
N PRO A 402 -12.73 2.18 3.94
CA PRO A 402 -12.56 0.99 4.77
C PRO A 402 -11.85 -0.11 3.98
N LYS A 403 -10.65 -0.46 4.38
CA LYS A 403 -9.82 -1.46 3.67
C LYS A 403 -9.93 -2.86 4.32
N PRO A 404 -9.78 -3.95 3.54
CA PRO A 404 -9.68 -5.32 4.05
C PRO A 404 -8.61 -5.49 5.14
N PHE A 405 -8.83 -6.43 6.06
CA PHE A 405 -7.93 -6.75 7.18
C PHE A 405 -7.67 -5.62 8.17
N THR A 406 -8.54 -4.59 8.20
CA THR A 406 -8.50 -3.53 9.20
C THR A 406 -9.67 -3.65 10.19
N PRO A 407 -9.57 -3.09 11.41
CA PRO A 407 -10.71 -2.96 12.30
C PRO A 407 -11.93 -2.30 11.67
N PHE A 408 -11.72 -1.42 10.70
CA PHE A 408 -12.79 -0.70 10.00
C PHE A 408 -13.32 -1.39 8.75
N GLN A 409 -12.93 -2.62 8.46
CA GLN A 409 -13.39 -3.36 7.27
C GLN A 409 -14.92 -3.58 7.23
N TRP A 410 -15.63 -3.46 8.35
CA TRP A 410 -17.09 -3.55 8.45
C TRP A 410 -17.80 -2.20 8.37
N GLU A 411 -17.05 -1.10 8.50
CA GLU A 411 -17.63 0.25 8.46
C GLU A 411 -18.02 0.65 7.03
N PRO A 412 -19.06 1.51 6.87
CA PRO A 412 -19.36 2.10 5.58
C PRO A 412 -18.33 3.17 5.20
N GLU A 413 -18.21 3.44 3.92
CA GLU A 413 -17.64 4.66 3.37
C GLU A 413 -18.68 5.78 3.39
N ASP A 414 -18.26 7.00 3.60
CA ASP A 414 -19.15 8.16 3.58
C ASP A 414 -19.67 8.44 2.15
N SER A 415 -20.84 9.04 2.03
CA SER A 415 -21.40 9.33 0.71
C SER A 415 -20.66 10.50 0.02
N MET A 416 -20.69 10.52 -1.30
CA MET A 416 -20.10 11.64 -2.07
C MET A 416 -20.71 12.98 -1.67
N GLU A 417 -22.01 13.02 -1.39
CA GLU A 417 -22.73 14.22 -0.96
C GLU A 417 -22.26 14.68 0.42
N SER A 418 -22.10 13.74 1.37
CA SER A 418 -21.58 14.01 2.71
C SER A 418 -20.11 14.49 2.64
N LEU A 419 -19.26 13.82 1.88
CA LEU A 419 -17.86 14.23 1.70
C LEU A 419 -17.76 15.64 1.12
N LYS A 420 -18.55 15.97 0.08
CA LYS A 420 -18.59 17.33 -0.50
C LYS A 420 -19.06 18.38 0.50
N ALA A 421 -20.06 18.07 1.33
CA ALA A 421 -20.52 18.95 2.39
C ALA A 421 -19.42 19.21 3.44
N LYS A 422 -18.71 18.15 3.85
CA LYS A 422 -17.55 18.26 4.78
C LYS A 422 -16.40 19.06 4.18
N GLN A 423 -16.08 18.85 2.90
CA GLN A 423 -15.05 19.63 2.18
C GLN A 423 -15.42 21.13 2.13
N ALA A 424 -16.66 21.45 1.80
CA ALA A 424 -17.15 22.84 1.79
C ALA A 424 -17.06 23.46 3.19
N HIS A 425 -17.52 22.75 4.21
CA HIS A 425 -17.47 23.21 5.61
C HIS A 425 -16.03 23.45 6.09
N LEU A 426 -15.08 22.56 5.73
CA LEU A 426 -13.67 22.77 6.04
C LEU A 426 -13.14 24.09 5.42
N LEU A 427 -13.44 24.33 4.14
CA LEU A 427 -12.98 25.53 3.45
C LEU A 427 -13.55 26.81 4.08
N GLU A 428 -14.82 26.79 4.48
CA GLU A 428 -15.48 27.90 5.19
C GLU A 428 -14.89 28.15 6.58
N SER A 429 -14.42 27.10 7.25
CA SER A 429 -13.83 27.17 8.60
C SER A 429 -12.40 27.72 8.63
N ILE A 430 -11.75 27.94 7.48
CA ILE A 430 -10.35 28.40 7.43
C ILE A 430 -10.28 29.93 7.25
N PRO A 431 -9.89 30.69 8.30
CA PRO A 431 -9.87 32.15 8.24
C PRO A 431 -8.58 32.75 7.64
N SER A 432 -7.58 31.92 7.29
CA SER A 432 -6.23 32.38 6.99
C SER A 432 -5.70 31.94 5.63
N LYS A 433 -5.19 32.89 4.84
CA LYS A 433 -4.47 32.59 3.57
C LYS A 433 -3.14 31.85 3.77
N LYS A 434 -2.69 31.67 5.00
CA LYS A 434 -1.48 30.90 5.34
C LYS A 434 -1.72 29.39 5.35
N ILE A 435 -2.99 28.99 5.27
CA ILE A 435 -3.41 27.60 5.17
C ILE A 435 -3.89 27.37 3.74
N LYS A 436 -3.31 26.35 3.08
CA LYS A 436 -3.80 25.83 1.80
C LYS A 436 -4.39 24.46 2.03
N VAL A 437 -5.54 24.18 1.41
CA VAL A 437 -6.21 22.88 1.48
C VAL A 437 -6.21 22.23 0.12
N SER A 438 -5.92 20.92 0.09
CA SER A 438 -6.15 20.02 -1.03
C SER A 438 -6.93 18.81 -0.54
N TYR A 439 -7.77 18.23 -1.38
CA TYR A 439 -8.54 17.03 -1.06
C TYR A 439 -8.69 16.12 -2.29
N HIS A 440 -9.01 14.87 -2.05
CA HIS A 440 -9.25 13.89 -3.11
C HIS A 440 -10.66 14.05 -3.70
N GLU A 441 -10.78 13.78 -5.00
CA GLU A 441 -12.06 13.79 -5.68
C GLU A 441 -12.94 12.61 -5.22
N THR A 442 -14.23 12.90 -4.95
CA THR A 442 -15.14 11.92 -4.36
C THR A 442 -15.53 10.78 -5.31
N PRO A 443 -15.64 10.96 -6.65
CA PRO A 443 -15.91 9.85 -7.55
C PRO A 443 -14.77 8.83 -7.62
N THR A 444 -13.52 9.29 -7.59
CA THR A 444 -12.33 8.44 -7.55
C THR A 444 -12.30 7.61 -6.27
N SER A 445 -12.62 8.24 -5.13
CA SER A 445 -12.71 7.55 -3.83
C SER A 445 -13.80 6.47 -3.81
N LEU A 446 -14.98 6.74 -4.38
CA LEU A 446 -16.04 5.74 -4.50
C LEU A 446 -15.56 4.50 -5.27
N LEU A 447 -14.94 4.69 -6.44
CA LEU A 447 -14.46 3.57 -7.25
C LEU A 447 -13.38 2.78 -6.51
N GLU A 448 -12.44 3.47 -5.85
CA GLU A 448 -11.43 2.81 -5.01
C GLU A 448 -12.08 1.95 -3.92
N GLY A 449 -13.09 2.49 -3.22
CA GLY A 449 -13.81 1.75 -2.19
C GLY A 449 -14.53 0.52 -2.73
N VAL A 450 -15.16 0.63 -3.91
CA VAL A 450 -15.80 -0.51 -4.59
C VAL A 450 -14.79 -1.59 -4.93
N LEU A 451 -13.67 -1.24 -5.57
CA LEU A 451 -12.66 -2.20 -5.99
C LEU A 451 -11.90 -2.82 -4.79
N ALA A 452 -11.63 -2.03 -3.74
CA ALA A 452 -10.96 -2.55 -2.54
C ALA A 452 -11.82 -3.56 -1.77
N ARG A 453 -13.16 -3.42 -1.80
CA ARG A 453 -14.10 -4.17 -0.96
C ARG A 453 -14.97 -5.14 -1.73
N GLY A 454 -14.81 -5.19 -3.04
CA GLY A 454 -15.63 -5.94 -3.96
C GLY A 454 -15.38 -7.44 -3.95
N ASP A 455 -16.19 -8.15 -4.68
CA ASP A 455 -16.10 -9.59 -4.88
C ASP A 455 -15.91 -9.92 -6.38
N ARG A 456 -15.91 -11.21 -6.72
CA ARG A 456 -15.56 -11.71 -8.07
C ARG A 456 -16.50 -11.19 -9.17
N ARG A 457 -17.72 -10.79 -8.86
CA ARG A 457 -18.65 -10.19 -9.83
C ARG A 457 -18.10 -8.92 -10.48
N LEU A 458 -17.17 -8.23 -9.79
CA LEU A 458 -16.53 -7.04 -10.34
C LEU A 458 -15.59 -7.34 -11.51
N CYS A 459 -15.16 -8.58 -11.73
CA CYS A 459 -14.37 -8.92 -12.92
C CYS A 459 -15.12 -8.58 -14.21
N ALA A 460 -16.44 -8.83 -14.27
CA ALA A 460 -17.28 -8.48 -15.42
C ALA A 460 -17.41 -6.96 -15.59
N VAL A 461 -17.55 -6.21 -14.49
CA VAL A 461 -17.61 -4.74 -14.51
C VAL A 461 -16.26 -4.14 -15.00
N LEU A 462 -15.15 -4.65 -14.48
CA LEU A 462 -13.80 -4.25 -14.92
C LEU A 462 -13.58 -4.49 -16.41
N TYR A 463 -14.00 -5.66 -16.89
CA TYR A 463 -13.92 -5.99 -18.32
C TYR A 463 -14.76 -5.02 -19.16
N ASP A 464 -16.02 -4.77 -18.78
CA ASP A 464 -16.91 -3.85 -19.49
C ASP A 464 -16.35 -2.41 -19.48
N ALA A 465 -15.92 -1.91 -18.33
CA ALA A 465 -15.28 -0.59 -18.22
C ALA A 465 -14.03 -0.47 -19.11
N PHE A 466 -13.15 -1.48 -19.09
CA PHE A 466 -11.97 -1.52 -19.96
C PHE A 466 -12.34 -1.51 -21.44
N MET A 467 -13.29 -2.35 -21.89
CA MET A 467 -13.76 -2.41 -23.26
C MET A 467 -14.37 -1.08 -23.75
N ASN A 468 -14.89 -0.26 -22.83
CA ASN A 468 -15.40 1.08 -23.10
C ASN A 468 -14.34 2.18 -22.85
N GLY A 469 -13.07 1.80 -22.73
CA GLY A 469 -11.91 2.69 -22.75
C GLY A 469 -11.56 3.33 -21.41
N CYS A 470 -11.95 2.73 -20.27
CA CYS A 470 -11.42 3.09 -18.96
C CYS A 470 -10.00 2.55 -18.82
N LYS A 471 -9.07 3.42 -18.49
CA LYS A 471 -7.67 3.13 -18.17
C LYS A 471 -7.04 4.35 -17.52
N PHE A 472 -5.97 4.16 -16.75
CA PHE A 472 -5.33 5.20 -15.96
C PHE A 472 -6.29 5.92 -15.01
N ASP A 473 -7.19 5.15 -14.37
CA ASP A 473 -8.28 5.68 -13.56
C ASP A 473 -7.81 6.43 -12.30
N SER A 474 -6.52 6.35 -11.95
CA SER A 474 -5.90 7.16 -10.90
C SER A 474 -5.52 8.58 -11.32
N TRP A 475 -5.68 8.94 -12.60
CA TRP A 475 -5.36 10.26 -13.15
C TRP A 475 -6.65 11.02 -13.45
N ASP A 476 -6.82 12.18 -12.81
CA ASP A 476 -8.07 12.97 -12.89
C ASP A 476 -8.50 13.30 -14.32
N ASP A 477 -7.53 13.59 -15.20
CA ASP A 477 -7.76 13.92 -16.62
C ASP A 477 -8.13 12.70 -17.49
N LYS A 478 -7.91 11.49 -16.99
CA LYS A 478 -8.21 10.22 -17.69
C LYS A 478 -9.36 9.43 -17.08
N PHE A 479 -9.79 9.79 -15.87
CA PHE A 479 -10.85 9.11 -15.14
C PHE A 479 -12.23 9.31 -15.79
N LYS A 480 -12.93 8.23 -16.11
CA LYS A 480 -14.21 8.24 -16.82
C LYS A 480 -15.34 7.73 -15.91
N PHE A 481 -15.75 8.55 -14.95
CA PHE A 481 -16.76 8.13 -13.96
C PHE A 481 -18.07 7.62 -14.57
N ASP A 482 -18.63 8.34 -15.56
CA ASP A 482 -19.89 7.95 -16.20
C ASP A 482 -19.78 6.61 -16.94
N THR A 483 -18.62 6.30 -17.52
CA THR A 483 -18.36 5.02 -18.18
C THR A 483 -18.32 3.89 -17.14
N TRP A 484 -17.71 4.11 -16.00
CA TRP A 484 -17.74 3.17 -14.88
C TRP A 484 -19.16 2.92 -14.37
N MET A 485 -19.95 3.99 -14.16
CA MET A 485 -21.36 3.85 -13.70
C MET A 485 -22.19 3.05 -14.70
N LYS A 486 -21.97 3.26 -16.01
CA LYS A 486 -22.63 2.47 -17.05
C LYS A 486 -22.19 1.00 -17.05
N ALA A 487 -20.92 0.72 -16.79
CA ALA A 487 -20.41 -0.65 -16.67
C ALA A 487 -21.05 -1.38 -15.47
N PHE A 488 -21.25 -0.70 -14.34
CA PHE A 488 -22.01 -1.24 -13.20
C PHE A 488 -23.47 -1.54 -13.58
N GLU A 489 -24.14 -0.61 -14.26
CA GLU A 489 -25.53 -0.77 -14.71
C GLU A 489 -25.66 -1.96 -15.68
N ASN A 490 -24.80 -2.06 -16.68
CA ASN A 490 -24.81 -3.15 -17.66
C ASN A 490 -24.68 -4.53 -17.00
N ASN A 491 -23.88 -4.62 -15.94
CA ASN A 491 -23.66 -5.85 -15.19
C ASN A 491 -24.64 -6.05 -14.02
N LYS A 492 -25.61 -5.15 -13.84
CA LYS A 492 -26.62 -5.19 -12.76
C LYS A 492 -26.00 -5.24 -11.37
N ILE A 493 -24.90 -4.54 -11.19
CA ILE A 493 -24.17 -4.40 -9.92
C ILE A 493 -24.42 -3.00 -9.36
N ASP A 494 -24.84 -2.91 -8.11
CA ASP A 494 -24.89 -1.64 -7.40
C ASP A 494 -23.53 -1.35 -6.74
N PRO A 495 -22.77 -0.32 -7.17
CA PRO A 495 -21.48 0.01 -6.56
C PRO A 495 -21.63 0.39 -5.08
N TYR A 496 -22.77 0.96 -4.69
CA TYR A 496 -23.04 1.38 -3.32
C TYR A 496 -23.24 0.20 -2.37
N PHE A 497 -23.59 -0.99 -2.87
CA PHE A 497 -23.62 -2.22 -2.09
C PHE A 497 -22.29 -2.52 -1.40
N TYR A 498 -21.15 -2.23 -2.06
CA TYR A 498 -19.83 -2.50 -1.51
C TYR A 498 -19.35 -1.42 -0.53
N THR A 499 -19.81 -0.18 -0.67
CA THR A 499 -19.24 0.98 0.02
C THR A 499 -20.12 1.53 1.13
N ARG A 500 -21.44 1.69 0.92
CA ARG A 500 -22.30 2.50 1.79
C ARG A 500 -22.97 1.75 2.96
N ARG A 501 -22.93 0.43 2.98
CA ARG A 501 -23.54 -0.33 4.08
C ARG A 501 -22.51 -0.71 5.14
N ARG A 502 -22.92 -0.65 6.39
CA ARG A 502 -22.20 -1.31 7.47
C ARG A 502 -22.40 -2.82 7.31
N ARG A 503 -21.30 -3.59 7.32
CA ARG A 503 -21.34 -5.05 7.25
C ARG A 503 -21.49 -5.62 8.64
N ASP A 504 -22.27 -6.70 8.78
CA ASP A 504 -22.38 -7.41 10.05
C ASP A 504 -21.09 -8.20 10.35
N PHE A 505 -20.77 -8.35 11.62
CA PHE A 505 -19.60 -9.15 12.02
C PHE A 505 -19.75 -10.65 11.67
N SER A 506 -20.96 -11.15 11.45
CA SER A 506 -21.20 -12.52 10.99
C SER A 506 -21.13 -12.69 9.48
N GLU A 507 -21.14 -11.60 8.71
CA GLU A 507 -21.08 -11.63 7.25
C GLU A 507 -19.75 -12.19 6.76
N LEU A 508 -19.80 -13.11 5.78
CA LEU A 508 -18.63 -13.60 5.09
C LEU A 508 -18.10 -12.52 4.13
N LEU A 509 -16.87 -12.12 4.31
CA LEU A 509 -16.26 -11.08 3.51
C LEU A 509 -15.50 -11.69 2.31
N PRO A 510 -15.40 -10.99 1.16
CA PRO A 510 -14.73 -11.52 -0.03
C PRO A 510 -13.29 -12.01 0.18
N TRP A 511 -12.60 -11.49 1.19
CA TRP A 511 -11.22 -11.85 1.53
C TRP A 511 -11.06 -12.82 2.71
N ASP A 512 -12.17 -13.34 3.27
CA ASP A 512 -12.10 -14.21 4.47
C ASP A 512 -11.42 -15.57 4.23
N HIS A 513 -11.28 -15.99 2.98
CA HIS A 513 -10.52 -17.18 2.58
C HIS A 513 -9.00 -16.97 2.61
N ILE A 514 -8.53 -15.75 2.83
CA ILE A 514 -7.11 -15.40 2.91
C ILE A 514 -6.71 -15.17 4.37
N ASP A 515 -5.57 -15.70 4.79
CA ASP A 515 -5.05 -15.56 6.15
C ASP A 515 -3.80 -14.69 6.17
N TYR A 516 -3.97 -13.44 6.58
CA TYR A 516 -2.86 -12.50 6.85
C TYR A 516 -2.35 -12.55 8.31
N GLY A 517 -2.79 -13.55 9.09
CA GLY A 517 -2.36 -13.79 10.46
C GLY A 517 -3.01 -12.90 11.52
N VAL A 518 -3.71 -11.87 11.12
CA VAL A 518 -4.46 -11.02 12.06
C VAL A 518 -5.84 -11.64 12.28
N SER A 519 -6.12 -12.02 13.54
CA SER A 519 -7.36 -12.73 13.86
C SER A 519 -8.59 -11.82 13.75
N ARG A 520 -9.70 -12.37 13.21
CA ARG A 520 -10.99 -11.66 13.11
C ARG A 520 -11.46 -11.13 14.46
N LYS A 521 -11.34 -11.93 15.52
CA LYS A 521 -11.70 -11.51 16.91
C LYS A 521 -10.92 -10.29 17.39
N PHE A 522 -9.66 -10.15 16.97
CA PHE A 522 -8.87 -8.96 17.29
C PHE A 522 -9.43 -7.74 16.55
N LEU A 523 -9.73 -7.86 15.25
CA LEU A 523 -10.25 -6.76 14.46
C LEU A 523 -11.63 -6.29 14.94
N GLU A 524 -12.54 -7.23 15.28
CA GLU A 524 -13.85 -6.95 15.89
C GLU A 524 -13.71 -6.20 17.22
N ARG A 525 -12.84 -6.67 18.11
CA ARG A 525 -12.59 -6.00 19.40
C ARG A 525 -12.07 -4.58 19.21
N GLU A 526 -11.18 -4.36 18.27
CA GLU A 526 -10.65 -3.01 17.98
C GLU A 526 -11.69 -2.12 17.30
N ASN A 527 -12.60 -2.66 16.47
CA ASN A 527 -13.75 -1.92 15.95
C ASN A 527 -14.67 -1.44 17.09
N LEU A 528 -15.05 -2.34 18.01
CA LEU A 528 -15.90 -1.97 19.17
C LEU A 528 -15.24 -0.89 20.04
N LYS A 529 -13.94 -1.00 20.32
CA LYS A 529 -13.20 0.03 21.06
C LYS A 529 -13.19 1.38 20.33
N ALA A 530 -13.16 1.38 18.98
CA ALA A 530 -13.23 2.62 18.22
C ALA A 530 -14.53 3.38 18.52
N HIS A 531 -15.67 2.70 18.50
CA HIS A 531 -16.97 3.30 18.81
C HIS A 531 -17.08 3.80 20.27
N GLU A 532 -16.22 3.31 21.17
CA GLU A 532 -16.09 3.78 22.55
C GLU A 532 -14.98 4.84 22.73
N SER A 533 -14.32 5.26 21.65
CA SER A 533 -13.13 6.15 21.66
C SER A 533 -12.01 5.66 22.59
N LYS A 534 -11.91 4.34 22.80
CA LYS A 534 -10.87 3.71 23.63
C LYS A 534 -9.63 3.39 22.81
N THR A 535 -8.47 3.80 23.30
CA THR A 535 -7.19 3.52 22.64
C THR A 535 -6.64 2.15 23.01
N THR A 536 -5.73 1.65 22.17
CA THR A 536 -4.91 0.47 22.39
C THR A 536 -3.45 0.87 22.24
N PRO A 537 -2.58 0.58 23.23
CA PRO A 537 -1.17 0.95 23.16
C PRO A 537 -0.45 0.20 22.02
N HIS A 538 0.69 0.72 21.58
CA HIS A 538 1.51 0.04 20.57
C HIS A 538 2.20 -1.21 21.13
N CYS A 539 2.66 -2.10 20.22
CA CYS A 539 3.10 -3.45 20.55
C CYS A 539 4.29 -3.53 21.52
N ARG A 540 5.18 -2.51 21.55
CA ARG A 540 6.32 -2.47 22.50
C ARG A 540 5.91 -2.14 23.94
N ILE A 541 4.82 -1.38 24.13
CA ILE A 541 4.28 -1.14 25.48
C ILE A 541 3.53 -2.37 25.96
N LYS A 542 2.61 -2.90 25.12
CA LYS A 542 1.80 -4.06 25.45
C LYS A 542 1.34 -4.79 24.21
N CYS A 543 1.58 -6.09 24.15
CA CYS A 543 1.06 -6.92 23.06
C CYS A 543 -0.48 -6.93 23.09
N ALA A 544 -1.08 -6.46 21.98
CA ALA A 544 -2.54 -6.43 21.83
C ALA A 544 -3.16 -7.78 21.42
N GLY A 545 -2.35 -8.83 21.19
CA GLY A 545 -2.84 -10.17 20.86
C GLY A 545 -3.49 -10.26 19.48
N CYS A 546 -2.88 -9.67 18.44
CA CYS A 546 -3.43 -9.68 17.09
C CYS A 546 -3.37 -11.07 16.40
N GLY A 547 -2.47 -11.97 16.81
CA GLY A 547 -2.31 -13.31 16.25
C GLY A 547 -1.26 -13.44 15.16
N ALA A 548 -0.79 -12.34 14.56
CA ALA A 548 0.07 -12.37 13.38
C ALA A 548 1.42 -13.09 13.59
N ASN A 549 1.92 -13.17 14.82
CA ASN A 549 3.12 -13.91 15.17
C ASN A 549 3.03 -15.42 14.84
N MET A 550 1.82 -15.98 14.78
CA MET A 550 1.62 -17.40 14.44
C MET A 550 2.08 -17.73 13.01
N LEU A 551 2.10 -16.75 12.11
CA LEU A 551 2.65 -16.94 10.76
C LEU A 551 4.17 -17.09 10.74
N ASN A 552 4.85 -16.67 11.81
CA ASN A 552 6.31 -16.71 11.96
C ASN A 552 6.71 -17.55 13.20
N GLY A 553 6.12 -18.73 13.38
CA GLY A 553 6.47 -19.65 14.45
C GLY A 553 6.28 -19.10 15.88
N GLY A 554 5.44 -18.07 16.06
CA GLY A 554 5.22 -17.40 17.33
C GLY A 554 6.12 -16.16 17.55
N HIS A 555 7.05 -15.89 16.63
CA HIS A 555 8.01 -14.78 16.74
C HIS A 555 7.45 -13.46 16.20
N CYS A 556 7.80 -12.35 16.87
CA CYS A 556 7.49 -11.00 16.44
C CYS A 556 8.45 -10.02 17.15
N ASP A 557 9.29 -9.30 16.42
CA ASP A 557 10.34 -8.42 16.96
C ASP A 557 9.81 -7.22 17.78
N ALA A 558 8.50 -6.98 17.71
CA ALA A 558 7.87 -6.00 18.59
C ALA A 558 7.91 -6.37 20.10
N ARG A 559 8.25 -7.62 20.44
CA ARG A 559 8.23 -8.09 21.83
C ARG A 559 9.61 -8.00 22.51
N GLY A 560 10.67 -7.77 21.75
CA GLY A 560 12.06 -7.75 22.24
C GLY A 560 12.60 -9.14 22.45
#